data_43660156509672d9823b4b82e9496cd4
#
_entry.id   43660156509672d9823b4b82e9496cd4
#
_cell.length_a   1.000
_cell.length_b   1.000
_cell.length_c   1.000
_cell.angle_alpha   90.00
_cell.angle_beta   90.00
_cell.angle_gamma   90.00
#
_symmetry.space_group_name_H-M   'P 1'
#
loop_
_entity.id
_entity.type
_entity.pdbx_description
1 polymer ?
#
loop_
_entity_poly.entity_id
_entity_poly.type
_entity_poly.pdbx_seq_one_letter_code
_entity_poly.pdbx_strand_id
1 'polypeptide(L)'
;LFTAHMRKGDIYTHTYTIIEDFNARDRIVDQQSGKLNPAFLQAQKNGIIFDVGHGSAFRYSNAIPAKEQGFWPNTISTDISLGSVNAFMKDMMNVMSKFLAMGMSLKEVIKASTWAPAQAIKREEIGHLSPGAIADLTVFSLRKGKFGFYETAGYKMEAEQKFECELTIKSGRIVYDLNGITKPLNNFFREGNQFRQ
;
A
#
# COMPACT_ATOMS: atom_id res chain seq x y z
N LEU A 1 -20.46 6.68 16.32
CA LEU A 1 -19.44 6.28 15.33
C LEU A 1 -18.58 7.47 14.99
N PHE A 2 -17.27 7.30 15.00
CA PHE A 2 -16.30 8.34 14.62
C PHE A 2 -16.60 8.92 13.23
N THR A 3 -16.97 8.04 12.28
CA THR A 3 -17.35 8.43 10.91
C THR A 3 -18.57 9.38 10.82
N ALA A 4 -19.40 9.48 11.86
CA ALA A 4 -20.54 10.40 11.88
C ALA A 4 -20.13 11.89 12.01
N HIS A 5 -18.90 12.14 12.44
CA HIS A 5 -18.35 13.49 12.60
C HIS A 5 -17.42 13.90 11.46
N MET A 6 -17.18 12.99 10.48
CA MET A 6 -16.32 13.24 9.33
C MET A 6 -17.11 13.87 8.17
N ARG A 7 -16.41 14.64 7.35
CA ARG A 7 -16.96 15.34 6.18
C ARG A 7 -16.45 14.67 4.90
N LYS A 8 -17.14 14.92 3.80
CA LYS A 8 -16.66 14.51 2.48
C LYS A 8 -15.23 15.00 2.25
N GLY A 9 -14.34 14.07 1.89
CA GLY A 9 -12.92 14.32 1.65
C GLY A 9 -12.03 14.16 2.89
N ASP A 10 -12.59 13.97 4.09
CA ASP A 10 -11.79 13.61 5.26
C ASP A 10 -11.25 12.18 5.07
N ILE A 11 -10.07 11.92 5.63
CA ILE A 11 -9.37 10.64 5.51
C ILE A 11 -9.46 9.87 6.83
N TYR A 12 -9.98 8.64 6.75
CA TYR A 12 -9.99 7.67 7.83
C TYR A 12 -8.87 6.64 7.58
N THR A 13 -7.76 6.75 8.31
CA THR A 13 -6.63 5.81 8.18
C THR A 13 -6.74 4.65 9.18
N HIS A 14 -5.87 3.65 9.04
CA HIS A 14 -5.89 2.39 9.81
C HIS A 14 -7.22 1.65 9.70
N THR A 15 -7.81 1.65 8.50
CA THR A 15 -9.13 1.08 8.24
C THR A 15 -9.31 -0.36 8.75
N TYR A 16 -8.26 -1.18 8.67
CA TYR A 16 -8.32 -2.60 9.04
C TYR A 16 -7.68 -2.93 10.39
N THR A 17 -7.57 -1.93 11.26
CA THR A 17 -7.00 -2.14 12.59
C THR A 17 -7.95 -2.87 13.54
N ILE A 18 -7.37 -3.62 14.50
CA ILE A 18 -8.02 -4.01 15.74
C ILE A 18 -7.27 -3.25 16.85
N ILE A 19 -7.76 -2.08 17.21
CA ILE A 19 -7.28 -1.39 18.42
C ILE A 19 -8.25 -1.78 19.52
N GLU A 20 -7.73 -2.42 20.57
CA GLU A 20 -8.54 -2.93 21.69
C GLU A 20 -9.28 -1.82 22.44
N ASP A 21 -8.72 -0.61 22.42
CA ASP A 21 -9.26 0.58 23.08
C ASP A 21 -10.40 1.28 22.30
N PHE A 22 -10.63 0.92 21.03
CA PHE A 22 -11.80 1.43 20.33
C PHE A 22 -13.04 0.63 20.69
N ASN A 23 -14.11 1.35 21.03
CA ASN A 23 -15.42 0.75 21.23
C ASN A 23 -15.75 -0.20 20.06
N ALA A 24 -16.31 -1.38 20.34
CA ALA A 24 -16.69 -2.37 19.35
C ALA A 24 -17.55 -1.79 18.21
N ARG A 25 -18.22 -0.65 18.45
CA ARG A 25 -19.04 0.08 17.46
C ARG A 25 -18.24 0.78 16.36
N ASP A 26 -16.94 1.01 16.59
CA ASP A 26 -16.07 1.72 15.62
C ASP A 26 -15.19 0.75 14.82
N ARG A 27 -15.41 -0.55 14.95
CA ARG A 27 -14.72 -1.58 14.16
C ARG A 27 -15.38 -1.73 12.80
N ILE A 28 -14.56 -1.88 11.76
CA ILE A 28 -15.05 -2.12 10.40
C ILE A 28 -15.80 -3.44 10.28
N VAL A 29 -15.35 -4.47 11.01
CA VAL A 29 -15.95 -5.81 11.04
C VAL A 29 -16.21 -6.21 12.50
N ASP A 30 -17.41 -6.70 12.76
CA ASP A 30 -17.75 -7.33 14.02
C ASP A 30 -16.99 -8.66 14.15
N GLN A 31 -16.20 -8.81 15.19
CA GLN A 31 -15.28 -9.94 15.35
C GLN A 31 -15.98 -11.27 15.68
N GLN A 32 -17.23 -11.23 16.14
CA GLN A 32 -18.00 -12.44 16.46
C GLN A 32 -18.76 -12.96 15.25
N SER A 33 -19.43 -12.06 14.54
CA SER A 33 -20.27 -12.41 13.40
C SER A 33 -19.57 -12.32 12.04
N GLY A 34 -18.39 -11.69 11.95
CA GLY A 34 -17.71 -11.38 10.69
C GLY A 34 -18.45 -10.34 9.83
N LYS A 35 -19.51 -9.72 10.34
CA LYS A 35 -20.31 -8.77 9.55
C LYS A 35 -19.64 -7.42 9.46
N LEU A 36 -19.61 -6.88 8.24
CA LEU A 36 -19.20 -5.53 7.97
C LEU A 36 -20.15 -4.53 8.64
N ASN A 37 -19.59 -3.55 9.32
CA ASN A 37 -20.37 -2.45 9.87
C ASN A 37 -20.91 -1.56 8.73
N PRO A 38 -22.23 -1.50 8.52
CA PRO A 38 -22.82 -0.79 7.39
C PRO A 38 -22.51 0.71 7.38
N ALA A 39 -22.16 1.28 8.54
CA ALA A 39 -21.77 2.67 8.63
C ALA A 39 -20.49 2.99 7.83
N PHE A 40 -19.57 2.04 7.67
CA PHE A 40 -18.37 2.24 6.86
C PHE A 40 -18.71 2.34 5.37
N LEU A 41 -19.58 1.47 4.85
CA LEU A 41 -20.07 1.59 3.47
C LEU A 41 -20.80 2.90 3.23
N GLN A 42 -21.65 3.31 4.20
CA GLN A 42 -22.37 4.57 4.07
C GLN A 42 -21.42 5.77 4.13
N ALA A 43 -20.43 5.74 5.02
CA ALA A 43 -19.42 6.79 5.11
C ALA A 43 -18.60 6.91 3.81
N GLN A 44 -18.20 5.77 3.22
CA GLN A 44 -17.49 5.75 1.94
C GLN A 44 -18.37 6.33 0.79
N LYS A 45 -19.65 5.98 0.74
CA LYS A 45 -20.62 6.57 -0.21
C LYS A 45 -20.78 8.08 -0.01
N ASN A 46 -20.69 8.57 1.22
CA ASN A 46 -20.72 9.98 1.57
C ASN A 46 -19.41 10.73 1.23
N GLY A 47 -18.40 10.00 0.72
CA GLY A 47 -17.14 10.58 0.24
C GLY A 47 -16.06 10.69 1.31
N ILE A 48 -16.17 9.96 2.42
CA ILE A 48 -15.04 9.75 3.34
C ILE A 48 -14.06 8.80 2.67
N ILE A 49 -12.78 9.13 2.73
CA ILE A 49 -11.69 8.39 2.12
C ILE A 49 -11.13 7.41 3.15
N PHE A 50 -11.21 6.13 2.87
CA PHE A 50 -10.65 5.09 3.72
C PHE A 50 -9.25 4.71 3.26
N ASP A 51 -8.28 4.88 4.14
CA ASP A 51 -6.88 4.60 3.91
C ASP A 51 -6.40 3.40 4.72
N VAL A 52 -5.51 2.60 4.12
CA VAL A 52 -5.02 1.38 4.76
C VAL A 52 -4.19 1.67 6.01
N GLY A 53 -3.22 2.61 5.94
CA GLY A 53 -2.33 2.90 7.05
C GLY A 53 -1.77 1.61 7.66
N HIS A 54 -1.07 0.78 6.87
CA HIS A 54 -0.79 -0.61 7.25
C HIS A 54 -0.08 -0.74 8.60
N GLY A 55 1.07 -0.07 8.77
CA GLY A 55 1.89 -0.09 9.98
C GLY A 55 1.99 -1.47 10.63
N SER A 56 1.82 -1.49 11.95
CA SER A 56 1.64 -2.72 12.73
C SER A 56 0.16 -3.04 13.01
N ALA A 57 -0.76 -2.20 12.54
CA ALA A 57 -2.17 -2.25 12.90
C ALA A 57 -3.03 -3.12 11.95
N PHE A 58 -2.57 -3.36 10.73
CA PHE A 58 -3.32 -4.12 9.72
C PHE A 58 -3.65 -5.54 10.18
N ARG A 59 -4.90 -5.98 9.94
CA ARG A 59 -5.39 -7.32 10.24
C ARG A 59 -6.17 -7.92 9.08
N TYR A 60 -5.79 -9.12 8.68
CA TYR A 60 -6.55 -9.91 7.69
C TYR A 60 -7.93 -10.30 8.19
N SER A 61 -8.10 -10.49 9.50
CA SER A 61 -9.40 -10.76 10.12
C SER A 61 -10.43 -9.64 9.94
N ASN A 62 -9.98 -8.42 9.61
CA ASN A 62 -10.83 -7.30 9.23
C ASN A 62 -10.89 -7.13 7.70
N ALA A 63 -9.75 -7.23 7.02
CA ALA A 63 -9.66 -6.94 5.60
C ALA A 63 -10.38 -7.98 4.73
N ILE A 64 -10.27 -9.27 5.06
CA ILE A 64 -10.90 -10.35 4.29
C ILE A 64 -12.43 -10.29 4.38
N PRO A 65 -13.06 -10.27 5.56
CA PRO A 65 -14.52 -10.17 5.62
C PRO A 65 -15.07 -8.87 5.06
N ALA A 66 -14.33 -7.76 5.19
CA ALA A 66 -14.75 -6.48 4.62
C ALA A 66 -14.79 -6.53 3.09
N LYS A 67 -13.74 -7.06 2.43
CA LYS A 67 -13.71 -7.21 0.98
C LYS A 67 -14.77 -8.16 0.44
N GLU A 68 -15.06 -9.24 1.15
CA GLU A 68 -16.08 -10.23 0.79
C GLU A 68 -17.50 -9.63 0.82
N GLN A 69 -17.69 -8.58 1.61
CA GLN A 69 -18.92 -7.81 1.71
C GLN A 69 -18.89 -6.51 0.88
N GLY A 70 -17.93 -6.40 -0.06
CA GLY A 70 -17.86 -5.32 -1.05
C GLY A 70 -17.15 -4.05 -0.59
N PHE A 71 -16.45 -4.07 0.54
CA PHE A 71 -15.69 -2.93 1.01
C PHE A 71 -14.20 -3.05 0.65
N TRP A 72 -13.71 -2.12 -0.15
CA TRP A 72 -12.29 -1.91 -0.44
C TRP A 72 -11.84 -0.53 0.03
N PRO A 73 -10.58 -0.33 0.44
CA PRO A 73 -10.06 0.97 0.80
C PRO A 73 -9.94 1.86 -0.45
N ASN A 74 -10.00 3.16 -0.26
CA ASN A 74 -9.79 4.13 -1.34
C ASN A 74 -8.30 4.31 -1.65
N THR A 75 -7.45 4.24 -0.61
CA THR A 75 -6.01 4.41 -0.72
C THR A 75 -5.26 3.32 0.04
N ILE A 76 -4.07 2.99 -0.47
CA ILE A 76 -3.14 2.04 0.14
C ILE A 76 -1.91 2.81 0.57
N SER A 77 -1.60 2.78 1.86
CA SER A 77 -0.44 3.42 2.46
C SER A 77 0.28 2.51 3.45
N THR A 78 1.53 2.83 3.75
CA THR A 78 2.41 1.96 4.54
C THR A 78 2.38 2.24 6.02
N ASP A 79 2.17 3.49 6.46
CA ASP A 79 2.46 3.91 7.84
C ASP A 79 3.85 3.41 8.29
N ILE A 80 4.88 3.78 7.50
CA ILE A 80 6.24 3.31 7.71
C ILE A 80 6.83 3.88 9.01
N SER A 81 7.34 2.99 9.84
CA SER A 81 8.02 3.31 11.10
C SER A 81 9.17 2.31 11.32
N LEU A 82 10.05 2.60 12.26
CA LEU A 82 11.15 1.68 12.61
C LEU A 82 10.64 0.29 13.02
N GLY A 83 9.49 0.23 13.71
CA GLY A 83 8.86 -1.03 14.10
C GLY A 83 8.21 -1.78 12.94
N SER A 84 7.60 -1.07 12.00
CA SER A 84 6.85 -1.70 10.90
C SER A 84 7.72 -2.09 9.70
N VAL A 85 8.81 -1.35 9.40
CA VAL A 85 9.71 -1.63 8.27
C VAL A 85 10.47 -2.96 8.44
N ASN A 86 10.85 -3.30 9.66
CA ASN A 86 11.55 -4.55 9.97
C ASN A 86 10.60 -5.69 10.37
N ALA A 87 9.30 -5.46 10.35
CA ALA A 87 8.26 -6.42 10.70
C ALA A 87 7.46 -6.85 9.45
N PHE A 88 6.14 -6.95 9.58
CA PHE A 88 5.25 -7.52 8.57
C PHE A 88 4.79 -6.53 7.49
N MET A 89 4.96 -5.22 7.70
CA MET A 89 4.66 -4.20 6.69
C MET A 89 5.76 -4.16 5.63
N LYS A 90 7.02 -4.09 6.03
CA LYS A 90 8.24 -4.00 5.21
C LYS A 90 8.30 -2.72 4.37
N ASP A 91 7.66 -2.75 3.21
CA ASP A 91 7.67 -1.67 2.22
C ASP A 91 6.35 -1.59 1.46
N MET A 92 6.23 -0.60 0.57
CA MET A 92 5.03 -0.38 -0.23
C MET A 92 4.73 -1.55 -1.17
N MET A 93 5.75 -2.21 -1.76
CA MET A 93 5.56 -3.35 -2.65
C MET A 93 4.96 -4.54 -1.91
N ASN A 94 5.37 -4.76 -0.65
CA ASN A 94 4.80 -5.79 0.20
C ASN A 94 3.34 -5.50 0.55
N VAL A 95 2.99 -4.24 0.87
CA VAL A 95 1.60 -3.86 1.15
C VAL A 95 0.73 -4.00 -0.09
N MET A 96 1.17 -3.50 -1.25
CA MET A 96 0.48 -3.68 -2.53
C MET A 96 0.26 -5.17 -2.87
N SER A 97 1.28 -6.00 -2.60
CA SER A 97 1.19 -7.46 -2.84
C SER A 97 0.13 -8.13 -1.98
N LYS A 98 -0.09 -7.67 -0.75
CA LYS A 98 -1.17 -8.17 0.12
C LYS A 98 -2.56 -7.91 -0.49
N PHE A 99 -2.77 -6.71 -1.03
CA PHE A 99 -4.06 -6.37 -1.67
C PHE A 99 -4.26 -7.12 -2.98
N LEU A 100 -3.21 -7.32 -3.77
CA LEU A 100 -3.25 -8.19 -4.94
C LEU A 100 -3.60 -9.64 -4.55
N ALA A 101 -2.96 -10.18 -3.51
CA ALA A 101 -3.23 -11.52 -2.98
C ALA A 101 -4.67 -11.67 -2.45
N MET A 102 -5.25 -10.62 -1.88
CA MET A 102 -6.66 -10.59 -1.46
C MET A 102 -7.63 -10.50 -2.64
N GLY A 103 -7.16 -10.33 -3.88
CA GLY A 103 -7.99 -10.33 -5.09
C GLY A 103 -8.37 -8.93 -5.61
N MET A 104 -7.77 -7.86 -5.10
CA MET A 104 -7.86 -6.55 -5.76
C MET A 104 -7.16 -6.61 -7.11
N SER A 105 -7.75 -6.07 -8.16
CA SER A 105 -7.13 -6.08 -9.49
C SER A 105 -5.82 -5.28 -9.51
N LEU A 106 -4.87 -5.66 -10.37
CA LEU A 106 -3.61 -4.95 -10.55
C LEU A 106 -3.81 -3.45 -10.77
N LYS A 107 -4.78 -3.10 -11.63
CA LYS A 107 -5.11 -1.70 -11.93
C LYS A 107 -5.59 -0.94 -10.70
N GLU A 108 -6.43 -1.57 -9.89
CA GLU A 108 -6.97 -0.94 -8.66
C GLU A 108 -5.89 -0.81 -7.59
N VAL A 109 -5.03 -1.82 -7.40
CA VAL A 109 -3.88 -1.71 -6.48
C VAL A 109 -2.99 -0.55 -6.87
N ILE A 110 -2.62 -0.42 -8.15
CA ILE A 110 -1.79 0.69 -8.64
C ILE A 110 -2.51 2.02 -8.40
N LYS A 111 -3.78 2.14 -8.81
CA LYS A 111 -4.57 3.37 -8.62
C LYS A 111 -4.66 3.78 -7.16
N ALA A 112 -4.96 2.82 -6.26
CA ALA A 112 -5.08 3.06 -4.83
C ALA A 112 -3.74 3.43 -4.16
N SER A 113 -2.61 3.14 -4.83
CA SER A 113 -1.26 3.42 -4.34
C SER A 113 -0.60 4.65 -5.00
N THR A 114 -1.24 5.27 -6.01
CA THR A 114 -0.67 6.38 -6.79
C THR A 114 -1.65 7.54 -6.94
N TRP A 115 -2.57 7.45 -7.90
CA TRP A 115 -3.50 8.53 -8.23
C TRP A 115 -4.52 8.81 -7.12
N ALA A 116 -5.10 7.79 -6.52
CA ALA A 116 -6.10 7.99 -5.49
C ALA A 116 -5.55 8.73 -4.24
N PRO A 117 -4.37 8.36 -3.68
CA PRO A 117 -3.77 9.14 -2.59
C PRO A 117 -3.37 10.56 -3.03
N ALA A 118 -2.89 10.77 -4.26
CA ALA A 118 -2.59 12.12 -4.77
C ALA A 118 -3.84 13.01 -4.76
N GLN A 119 -4.97 12.51 -5.25
CA GLN A 119 -6.25 13.20 -5.20
C GLN A 119 -6.71 13.45 -3.75
N ALA A 120 -6.57 12.46 -2.86
CA ALA A 120 -6.98 12.55 -1.46
C ALA A 120 -6.29 13.71 -0.73
N ILE A 121 -5.00 13.95 -1.04
CA ILE A 121 -4.23 15.06 -0.45
C ILE A 121 -4.19 16.31 -1.35
N LYS A 122 -4.98 16.35 -2.43
CA LYS A 122 -5.08 17.47 -3.37
C LYS A 122 -3.75 17.84 -4.04
N ARG A 123 -2.94 16.82 -4.39
CA ARG A 123 -1.66 16.94 -5.08
C ARG A 123 -1.76 16.27 -6.45
N GLU A 124 -2.59 16.87 -7.34
CA GLU A 124 -2.90 16.30 -8.65
C GLU A 124 -1.75 16.38 -9.67
N GLU A 125 -0.67 17.07 -9.33
CA GLU A 125 0.56 17.13 -10.13
C GLU A 125 1.44 15.87 -10.00
N ILE A 126 1.06 14.92 -9.11
CA ILE A 126 1.76 13.65 -8.87
C ILE A 126 0.80 12.47 -9.01
N GLY A 127 1.33 11.26 -8.96
CA GLY A 127 0.54 10.01 -8.95
C GLY A 127 0.02 9.56 -10.32
N HIS A 128 0.46 10.19 -11.41
CA HIS A 128 0.10 9.84 -12.78
C HIS A 128 1.29 10.05 -13.76
N LEU A 129 1.16 9.50 -14.98
CA LEU A 129 2.21 9.52 -16.01
C LEU A 129 1.90 10.47 -17.19
N SER A 130 1.01 11.44 -17.01
CA SER A 130 0.67 12.38 -18.08
C SER A 130 1.86 13.32 -18.37
N PRO A 131 2.01 13.78 -19.61
CA PRO A 131 3.00 14.82 -19.94
C PRO A 131 2.86 16.04 -19.04
N GLY A 132 3.97 16.52 -18.49
CA GLY A 132 4.00 17.65 -17.56
C GLY A 132 3.89 17.29 -16.08
N ALA A 133 3.55 16.04 -15.72
CA ALA A 133 3.61 15.58 -14.35
C ALA A 133 5.05 15.53 -13.81
N ILE A 134 5.18 15.64 -12.48
CA ILE A 134 6.48 15.42 -11.84
C ILE A 134 6.94 13.98 -12.12
N ALA A 135 8.19 13.82 -12.57
CA ALA A 135 8.77 12.53 -12.91
C ALA A 135 9.12 11.71 -11.66
N ASP A 136 8.11 11.33 -10.91
CA ASP A 136 8.14 10.38 -9.79
C ASP A 136 7.63 9.04 -10.31
N LEU A 137 8.53 8.10 -10.55
CA LEU A 137 8.24 6.84 -11.26
C LEU A 137 8.77 5.66 -10.47
N THR A 138 8.01 4.57 -10.49
CA THR A 138 8.50 3.27 -10.01
C THR A 138 8.29 2.23 -11.11
N VAL A 139 9.37 1.56 -11.50
CA VAL A 139 9.32 0.35 -12.33
C VAL A 139 9.32 -0.86 -11.41
N PHE A 140 8.40 -1.76 -11.63
CA PHE A 140 8.29 -2.99 -10.85
C PHE A 140 8.00 -4.19 -11.75
N SER A 141 8.38 -5.38 -11.29
CA SER A 141 7.96 -6.66 -11.84
C SER A 141 6.87 -7.30 -10.99
N LEU A 142 6.01 -8.09 -11.62
CA LEU A 142 5.15 -9.06 -10.94
C LEU A 142 5.88 -10.40 -10.93
N ARG A 143 6.62 -10.65 -9.88
CA ARG A 143 7.37 -11.87 -9.73
C ARG A 143 6.43 -13.04 -9.40
N LYS A 144 6.54 -14.12 -10.18
CA LYS A 144 5.80 -15.38 -9.96
C LYS A 144 6.57 -16.28 -9.01
N GLY A 145 5.85 -17.00 -8.14
CA GLY A 145 6.44 -17.92 -7.18
C GLY A 145 5.48 -18.23 -6.04
N LYS A 146 5.97 -18.83 -4.97
CA LYS A 146 5.21 -19.05 -3.74
C LYS A 146 5.66 -18.03 -2.71
N PHE A 147 4.74 -17.18 -2.27
CA PHE A 147 5.02 -16.09 -1.33
C PHE A 147 4.06 -16.17 -0.15
N GLY A 148 4.54 -15.74 1.03
CA GLY A 148 3.74 -15.63 2.24
C GLY A 148 3.74 -14.19 2.75
N PHE A 149 2.56 -13.62 2.98
CA PHE A 149 2.37 -12.28 3.49
C PHE A 149 1.79 -12.32 4.89
N TYR A 150 2.61 -11.99 5.89
CA TYR A 150 2.23 -11.99 7.30
C TYR A 150 1.63 -10.65 7.74
N GLU A 151 0.85 -10.69 8.80
CA GLU A 151 0.46 -9.52 9.57
C GLU A 151 0.81 -9.71 11.06
N THR A 152 0.66 -8.69 11.88
CA THR A 152 1.21 -8.64 13.24
C THR A 152 0.65 -9.71 14.18
N ALA A 153 -0.59 -10.19 14.00
CA ALA A 153 -1.15 -11.28 14.80
C ALA A 153 -0.71 -12.69 14.32
N GLY A 154 0.18 -12.76 13.32
CA GLY A 154 0.78 -14.01 12.87
C GLY A 154 0.01 -14.71 11.75
N TYR A 155 -1.10 -14.16 11.27
CA TYR A 155 -1.77 -14.72 10.10
C TYR A 155 -0.90 -14.58 8.85
N LYS A 156 -0.81 -15.65 8.05
CA LYS A 156 -0.09 -15.69 6.78
C LYS A 156 -1.06 -15.92 5.63
N MET A 157 -1.09 -15.02 4.67
CA MET A 157 -1.73 -15.22 3.38
C MET A 157 -0.72 -15.71 2.36
N GLU A 158 -1.03 -16.78 1.64
CA GLU A 158 -0.21 -17.28 0.55
C GLU A 158 -0.64 -16.67 -0.78
N ALA A 159 0.33 -16.45 -1.67
CA ALA A 159 0.10 -15.93 -3.01
C ALA A 159 1.15 -16.46 -4.00
N GLU A 160 0.77 -16.44 -5.28
CA GLU A 160 1.65 -16.88 -6.37
C GLU A 160 2.36 -15.72 -7.06
N GLN A 161 2.08 -14.48 -6.65
CA GLN A 161 2.67 -13.27 -7.21
C GLN A 161 3.00 -12.27 -6.12
N LYS A 162 4.05 -11.49 -6.36
CA LYS A 162 4.39 -10.30 -5.57
C LYS A 162 4.88 -9.17 -6.46
N PHE A 163 4.68 -7.94 -6.02
CA PHE A 163 5.41 -6.80 -6.57
C PHE A 163 6.87 -6.82 -6.11
N GLU A 164 7.77 -6.52 -7.00
CA GLU A 164 9.20 -6.32 -6.72
C GLU A 164 9.66 -5.02 -7.40
N CYS A 165 10.19 -4.08 -6.64
CA CYS A 165 10.66 -2.81 -7.18
C CYS A 165 11.97 -3.04 -7.92
N GLU A 166 12.03 -2.61 -9.19
CA GLU A 166 13.24 -2.68 -10.02
C GLU A 166 13.97 -1.32 -10.04
N LEU A 167 13.22 -0.24 -10.13
CA LEU A 167 13.77 1.12 -10.26
C LEU A 167 12.84 2.13 -9.61
N THR A 168 13.41 3.13 -8.93
CA THR A 168 12.67 4.30 -8.47
C THR A 168 13.34 5.57 -8.98
N ILE A 169 12.53 6.44 -9.56
CA ILE A 169 12.92 7.77 -10.03
C ILE A 169 12.17 8.80 -9.20
N LYS A 170 12.87 9.76 -8.65
CA LYS A 170 12.31 10.88 -7.90
C LYS A 170 12.68 12.19 -8.57
N SER A 171 11.70 12.97 -9.01
CA SER A 171 11.91 14.23 -9.74
C SER A 171 12.90 14.07 -10.90
N GLY A 172 12.76 13.00 -11.67
CA GLY A 172 13.64 12.69 -12.81
C GLY A 172 15.01 12.11 -12.46
N ARG A 173 15.31 11.91 -11.16
CA ARG A 173 16.61 11.33 -10.72
C ARG A 173 16.40 9.89 -10.25
N ILE A 174 17.29 9.00 -10.68
CA ILE A 174 17.33 7.62 -10.21
C ILE A 174 17.78 7.61 -8.76
N VAL A 175 16.93 7.11 -7.85
CA VAL A 175 17.21 7.00 -6.42
C VAL A 175 17.32 5.56 -5.92
N TYR A 176 16.84 4.61 -6.71
CA TYR A 176 16.98 3.18 -6.46
C TYR A 176 17.07 2.44 -7.79
N ASP A 177 17.97 1.48 -7.88
CA ASP A 177 18.19 0.63 -9.05
C ASP A 177 18.64 -0.76 -8.55
N LEU A 178 17.70 -1.70 -8.50
CA LEU A 178 17.91 -3.02 -7.89
C LEU A 178 19.02 -3.81 -8.60
N ASN A 179 19.03 -3.76 -9.93
CA ASN A 179 19.87 -4.63 -10.77
C ASN A 179 20.86 -3.84 -11.63
N GLY A 180 21.05 -2.54 -11.37
CA GLY A 180 21.96 -1.68 -12.11
C GLY A 180 21.56 -1.48 -13.58
N ILE A 181 20.27 -1.59 -13.90
CA ILE A 181 19.77 -1.54 -15.29
C ILE A 181 20.01 -0.19 -15.97
N THR A 182 20.20 0.86 -15.18
CA THR A 182 20.46 2.23 -15.68
C THR A 182 21.94 2.54 -15.80
N LYS A 183 22.81 1.67 -15.31
CA LYS A 183 24.26 1.87 -15.40
C LYS A 183 24.81 1.29 -16.69
N PRO A 184 25.60 2.04 -17.45
CA PRO A 184 26.30 1.48 -18.60
C PRO A 184 27.25 0.37 -18.12
N LEU A 185 27.49 -0.62 -18.96
CA LEU A 185 28.59 -1.57 -18.78
C LEU A 185 29.89 -0.79 -18.80
N ASN A 186 30.43 -0.47 -17.62
CA ASN A 186 31.73 0.15 -17.53
C ASN A 186 32.81 -0.88 -17.76
N ASN A 187 33.71 -0.61 -18.73
CA ASN A 187 34.97 -1.31 -18.88
C ASN A 187 35.97 -0.90 -17.79
N PHE A 188 35.51 -0.77 -16.55
CA PHE A 188 36.29 -0.25 -15.43
C PHE A 188 37.63 -0.97 -15.25
N PHE A 189 37.64 -2.27 -15.51
CA PHE A 189 38.88 -3.08 -15.46
C PHE A 189 39.73 -3.01 -16.76
N ARG A 190 39.21 -2.45 -17.84
CA ARG A 190 39.97 -2.32 -19.10
C ARG A 190 40.79 -1.01 -19.19
N GLU A 191 40.45 -0.01 -18.39
CA GLU A 191 41.08 1.32 -18.43
C GLU A 191 42.13 1.55 -17.34
N GLY A 192 42.52 0.53 -16.59
CA GLY A 192 43.62 0.63 -15.60
C GLY A 192 43.35 1.59 -14.42
N ASN A 193 42.12 1.96 -14.16
CA ASN A 193 41.78 2.83 -13.05
C ASN A 193 41.95 2.08 -11.71
N GLN A 194 43.00 2.42 -11.00
CA GLN A 194 43.18 2.00 -9.61
C GLN A 194 42.14 2.69 -8.72
N PHE A 195 41.55 1.93 -7.80
CA PHE A 195 40.75 2.51 -6.72
C PHE A 195 41.60 3.55 -5.99
N ARG A 196 41.26 4.84 -6.12
CA ARG A 196 41.75 5.82 -5.17
C ARG A 196 40.97 5.63 -3.88
N GLN A 197 41.70 5.26 -2.86
CA GLN A 197 41.23 5.16 -1.47
C GLN A 197 40.77 6.51 -0.96
#